data_6898809416c68cf9fd53a4945310fbaa
#
_entry.id   6898809416c68cf9fd53a4945310fbaa
#
_cell.length_a   1.000
_cell.length_b   1.000
_cell.length_c   1.000
_cell.angle_alpha   90.00
_cell.angle_beta   90.00
_cell.angle_gamma   90.00
#
_symmetry.space_group_name_H-M   'P 1'
#
loop_
_entity.id
_entity.type
_entity.pdbx_description
1 polymer ?
#
loop_
_entity_poly.entity_id
_entity_poly.type
_entity_poly.pdbx_seq_one_letter_code
_entity_poly.pdbx_strand_id
1 'polypeptide(L)'
;MMAAMAAALMVAAEMKVGTVNMVDLVRLHPNHESNRTLVKTTDKDYKAKLDAKQDELKEIAEEGKKAQGDLQNPMLSAQARAAAQKKLEGIQKRFLDGQQEMRQMATRFQNDLGELESRLIKLETDDIRAKINAYAKAHGYDFIADGTMLAFAKESYDVTDEILKSMNVDPAKRKEKKEKEKKSDAGK
;
A
#
# COMPACT_ATOMS: atom_id res chain seq x y z
N MET A 1 69.48 -2.16 36.87
CA MET A 1 68.58 -1.45 36.00
C MET A 1 67.70 -2.50 35.29
N MET A 2 66.47 -2.75 35.80
CA MET A 2 65.46 -3.63 35.15
C MET A 2 64.49 -2.75 34.47
N ALA A 3 64.49 -2.79 33.15
CA ALA A 3 63.48 -2.11 32.33
C ALA A 3 62.24 -3.01 32.26
N ALA A 4 61.14 -2.59 32.92
CA ALA A 4 59.84 -3.24 32.78
C ALA A 4 59.20 -2.80 31.45
N MET A 5 59.15 -3.71 30.51
CA MET A 5 58.47 -3.54 29.22
C MET A 5 56.99 -3.82 29.43
N ALA A 6 56.19 -2.76 29.59
CA ALA A 6 54.74 -2.86 29.65
C ALA A 6 54.19 -3.13 28.22
N ALA A 7 53.84 -4.38 27.94
CA ALA A 7 53.10 -4.76 26.72
C ALA A 7 51.66 -4.26 26.88
N ALA A 8 51.32 -3.17 26.21
CA ALA A 8 49.95 -2.73 26.04
C ALA A 8 49.22 -3.70 25.11
N LEU A 9 48.43 -4.61 25.67
CA LEU A 9 47.46 -5.42 24.91
C LEU A 9 46.40 -4.46 24.33
N MET A 10 46.55 -4.09 23.08
CA MET A 10 45.45 -3.51 22.30
C MET A 10 44.38 -4.59 22.08
N VAL A 11 43.39 -4.60 22.93
CA VAL A 11 42.15 -5.34 22.66
C VAL A 11 41.45 -4.62 21.48
N ALA A 12 41.64 -5.15 20.29
CA ALA A 12 40.79 -4.73 19.15
C ALA A 12 39.37 -5.07 19.54
N ALA A 13 38.55 -4.04 19.78
CA ALA A 13 37.12 -4.26 20.01
C ALA A 13 36.55 -4.89 18.76
N GLU A 14 36.14 -6.16 18.83
CA GLU A 14 35.44 -6.82 17.73
C GLU A 14 34.11 -6.10 17.48
N MET A 15 33.98 -5.57 16.28
CA MET A 15 32.74 -4.89 15.85
C MET A 15 31.60 -5.92 15.80
N LYS A 16 30.55 -5.69 16.58
CA LYS A 16 29.38 -6.56 16.62
C LYS A 16 28.38 -6.13 15.56
N VAL A 17 28.21 -6.95 14.53
CA VAL A 17 27.34 -6.69 13.39
C VAL A 17 26.18 -7.67 13.33
N GLY A 18 25.04 -7.22 12.81
CA GLY A 18 23.87 -8.05 12.60
C GLY A 18 23.20 -7.77 11.25
N THR A 19 22.33 -8.67 10.84
CA THR A 19 21.45 -8.47 9.69
C THR A 19 20.01 -8.79 10.05
N VAL A 20 19.07 -8.14 9.35
CA VAL A 20 17.64 -8.43 9.45
C VAL A 20 17.05 -8.58 8.06
N ASN A 21 16.02 -9.40 7.92
CA ASN A 21 15.21 -9.46 6.71
C ASN A 21 14.01 -8.51 6.86
N MET A 22 14.11 -7.29 6.28
CA MET A 22 13.06 -6.27 6.37
C MET A 22 11.76 -6.73 5.71
N VAL A 23 11.82 -7.54 4.66
CA VAL A 23 10.62 -8.08 3.98
C VAL A 23 9.85 -9.01 4.93
N ASP A 24 10.55 -9.90 5.63
CA ASP A 24 9.92 -10.79 6.61
C ASP A 24 9.34 -10.00 7.78
N LEU A 25 10.06 -8.99 8.29
CA LEU A 25 9.61 -8.14 9.40
C LEU A 25 8.34 -7.37 9.06
N VAL A 26 8.27 -6.73 7.89
CA VAL A 26 7.07 -6.01 7.42
C VAL A 26 5.91 -7.00 7.24
N ARG A 27 6.14 -8.11 6.55
CA ARG A 27 5.10 -9.11 6.26
C ARG A 27 4.51 -9.77 7.50
N LEU A 28 5.31 -9.91 8.55
CA LEU A 28 4.91 -10.51 9.83
C LEU A 28 4.57 -9.47 10.90
N HIS A 29 4.62 -8.18 10.56
CA HIS A 29 4.25 -7.11 11.47
C HIS A 29 2.81 -7.31 11.99
N PRO A 30 2.54 -7.09 13.30
CA PRO A 30 1.22 -7.35 13.89
C PRO A 30 0.06 -6.66 13.16
N ASN A 31 0.29 -5.46 12.64
CA ASN A 31 -0.72 -4.66 11.95
C ASN A 31 -0.80 -4.93 10.44
N HIS A 32 0.10 -5.75 9.87
CA HIS A 32 0.20 -5.92 8.41
C HIS A 32 -1.12 -6.42 7.78
N GLU A 33 -1.73 -7.46 8.34
CA GLU A 33 -2.98 -8.01 7.78
C GLU A 33 -4.17 -7.07 7.97
N SER A 34 -4.24 -6.34 9.09
CA SER A 34 -5.29 -5.32 9.30
C SER A 34 -5.13 -4.14 8.36
N ASN A 35 -3.91 -3.66 8.16
CA ASN A 35 -3.59 -2.59 7.21
C ASN A 35 -3.92 -3.00 5.77
N ARG A 36 -3.55 -4.22 5.39
CA ARG A 36 -3.90 -4.78 4.08
C ARG A 36 -5.40 -4.92 3.86
N THR A 37 -6.13 -5.30 4.91
CA THR A 37 -7.59 -5.38 4.87
C THR A 37 -8.21 -3.99 4.72
N LEU A 38 -7.69 -2.98 5.43
CA LEU A 38 -8.13 -1.60 5.31
C LEU A 38 -7.97 -1.09 3.87
N VAL A 39 -6.81 -1.29 3.25
CA VAL A 39 -6.57 -0.91 1.85
C VAL A 39 -7.58 -1.58 0.91
N LYS A 40 -7.78 -2.90 1.04
CA LYS A 40 -8.74 -3.64 0.21
C LYS A 40 -10.18 -3.16 0.38
N THR A 41 -10.58 -2.85 1.61
CA THR A 41 -11.92 -2.34 1.88
C THR A 41 -12.11 -0.96 1.27
N THR A 42 -11.12 -0.06 1.43
CA THR A 42 -11.12 1.27 0.83
C THR A 42 -11.19 1.21 -0.70
N ASP A 43 -10.38 0.33 -1.34
CA ASP A 43 -10.43 0.11 -2.79
C ASP A 43 -11.82 -0.36 -3.25
N LYS A 44 -12.42 -1.30 -2.52
CA LYS A 44 -13.78 -1.77 -2.81
C LYS A 44 -14.83 -0.65 -2.70
N ASP A 45 -14.73 0.18 -1.66
CA ASP A 45 -15.65 1.31 -1.46
C ASP A 45 -15.49 2.36 -2.56
N TYR A 46 -14.26 2.62 -3.03
CA TYR A 46 -14.00 3.52 -4.13
C TYR A 46 -14.55 3.00 -5.45
N LYS A 47 -14.38 1.70 -5.73
CA LYS A 47 -14.97 1.03 -6.90
C LYS A 47 -16.49 1.14 -6.89
N ALA A 48 -17.13 0.86 -5.76
CA ALA A 48 -18.58 0.97 -5.64
C ALA A 48 -19.11 2.40 -5.91
N LYS A 49 -18.36 3.43 -5.49
CA LYS A 49 -18.71 4.84 -5.79
C LYS A 49 -18.55 5.17 -7.27
N LEU A 50 -17.53 4.64 -7.94
CA LEU A 50 -17.35 4.82 -9.39
C LEU A 50 -18.44 4.10 -10.18
N ASP A 51 -18.80 2.88 -9.76
CA ASP A 51 -19.88 2.11 -10.39
C ASP A 51 -21.23 2.85 -10.25
N ALA A 52 -21.54 3.38 -9.07
CA ALA A 52 -22.74 4.18 -8.85
C ALA A 52 -22.77 5.44 -9.75
N LYS A 53 -21.63 6.12 -9.92
CA LYS A 53 -21.52 7.28 -10.83
C LYS A 53 -21.68 6.89 -12.29
N GLN A 54 -21.18 5.73 -12.67
CA GLN A 54 -21.36 5.17 -14.02
C GLN A 54 -22.83 4.85 -14.30
N ASP A 55 -23.55 4.31 -13.33
CA ASP A 55 -24.97 4.01 -13.47
C ASP A 55 -25.80 5.29 -13.57
N GLU A 56 -25.50 6.33 -12.77
CA GLU A 56 -26.09 7.67 -12.93
C GLU A 56 -25.90 8.20 -14.36
N LEU A 57 -24.69 8.07 -14.92
CA LEU A 57 -24.41 8.52 -16.29
C LEU A 57 -25.18 7.72 -17.34
N LYS A 58 -25.41 6.42 -17.13
CA LYS A 58 -26.26 5.62 -18.00
C LYS A 58 -27.72 6.13 -17.99
N GLU A 59 -28.25 6.44 -16.79
CA GLU A 59 -29.60 6.99 -16.67
C GLU A 59 -29.74 8.33 -17.40
N ILE A 60 -28.74 9.25 -17.24
CA ILE A 60 -28.74 10.52 -17.98
C ILE A 60 -28.66 10.30 -19.49
N ALA A 61 -27.88 9.31 -19.96
CA ALA A 61 -27.80 8.98 -21.37
C ALA A 61 -29.12 8.46 -21.92
N GLU A 62 -29.83 7.62 -21.17
CA GLU A 62 -31.19 7.13 -21.58
C GLU A 62 -32.23 8.26 -21.57
N GLU A 63 -32.15 9.20 -20.58
CA GLU A 63 -32.99 10.40 -20.61
C GLU A 63 -32.71 11.24 -21.88
N GLY A 64 -31.44 11.37 -22.26
CA GLY A 64 -31.03 12.07 -23.49
C GLY A 64 -31.59 11.42 -24.77
N LYS A 65 -31.52 10.08 -24.87
CA LYS A 65 -32.09 9.35 -26.00
C LYS A 65 -33.61 9.56 -26.13
N LYS A 66 -34.34 9.53 -25.01
CA LYS A 66 -35.78 9.80 -25.00
C LYS A 66 -36.08 11.22 -25.44
N ALA A 67 -35.37 12.22 -24.89
CA ALA A 67 -35.57 13.62 -25.26
C ALA A 67 -35.26 13.88 -26.74
N GLN A 68 -34.28 13.18 -27.31
CA GLN A 68 -33.95 13.24 -28.72
C GLN A 68 -35.06 12.62 -29.59
N GLY A 69 -35.63 11.49 -29.17
CA GLY A 69 -36.78 10.87 -29.82
C GLY A 69 -38.02 11.77 -29.83
N ASP A 70 -38.28 12.44 -28.70
CA ASP A 70 -39.39 13.39 -28.58
C ASP A 70 -39.29 14.54 -29.58
N LEU A 71 -38.06 15.06 -29.83
CA LEU A 71 -37.79 16.12 -30.79
C LEU A 71 -38.08 15.72 -32.26
N GLN A 72 -38.06 14.43 -32.56
CA GLN A 72 -38.36 13.92 -33.90
C GLN A 72 -39.86 13.87 -34.19
N ASN A 73 -40.74 14.15 -33.23
CA ASN A 73 -42.17 14.19 -33.43
C ASN A 73 -42.58 15.37 -34.35
N PRO A 74 -43.14 15.11 -35.55
CA PRO A 74 -43.48 16.16 -36.49
C PRO A 74 -44.64 17.04 -36.02
N MET A 75 -45.44 16.59 -35.04
CA MET A 75 -46.61 17.30 -34.51
C MET A 75 -46.28 18.37 -33.46
N LEU A 76 -44.99 18.54 -33.10
CA LEU A 76 -44.59 19.55 -32.14
C LEU A 76 -44.77 20.98 -32.66
N SER A 77 -45.42 21.82 -31.87
CA SER A 77 -45.43 23.27 -32.13
C SER A 77 -44.00 23.86 -32.02
N ALA A 78 -43.77 25.01 -32.65
CA ALA A 78 -42.47 25.67 -32.59
C ALA A 78 -42.00 25.95 -31.14
N GLN A 79 -42.94 26.33 -30.26
CA GLN A 79 -42.64 26.61 -28.85
C GLN A 79 -42.29 25.31 -28.09
N ALA A 80 -43.02 24.21 -28.32
CA ALA A 80 -42.74 22.91 -27.70
C ALA A 80 -41.41 22.35 -28.19
N ARG A 81 -41.05 22.54 -29.46
CA ARG A 81 -39.76 22.12 -30.02
C ARG A 81 -38.58 22.89 -29.38
N ALA A 82 -38.73 24.22 -29.22
CA ALA A 82 -37.70 25.03 -28.54
C ALA A 82 -37.49 24.61 -27.08
N ALA A 83 -38.57 24.31 -26.36
CA ALA A 83 -38.49 23.80 -24.98
C ALA A 83 -37.82 22.44 -24.91
N ALA A 84 -38.15 21.51 -25.80
CA ALA A 84 -37.54 20.19 -25.88
C ALA A 84 -36.05 20.27 -26.24
N GLN A 85 -35.65 21.20 -27.10
CA GLN A 85 -34.27 21.44 -27.47
C GLN A 85 -33.45 21.94 -26.29
N LYS A 86 -33.98 22.91 -25.54
CA LYS A 86 -33.34 23.41 -24.31
C LYS A 86 -33.19 22.32 -23.22
N LYS A 87 -34.18 21.43 -23.11
CA LYS A 87 -34.12 20.27 -22.23
C LYS A 87 -32.98 19.33 -22.63
N LEU A 88 -32.86 19.00 -23.91
CA LEU A 88 -31.82 18.13 -24.44
C LEU A 88 -30.42 18.72 -24.18
N GLU A 89 -30.25 20.02 -24.43
CA GLU A 89 -28.99 20.72 -24.13
C GLU A 89 -28.60 20.61 -22.63
N GLY A 90 -29.61 20.79 -21.73
CA GLY A 90 -29.40 20.60 -20.29
C GLY A 90 -28.97 19.18 -19.92
N ILE A 91 -29.56 18.16 -20.54
CA ILE A 91 -29.19 16.75 -20.33
C ILE A 91 -27.77 16.49 -20.85
N GLN A 92 -27.43 16.98 -22.03
CA GLN A 92 -26.08 16.85 -22.60
C GLN A 92 -25.03 17.47 -21.70
N LYS A 93 -25.31 18.68 -21.16
CA LYS A 93 -24.41 19.32 -20.21
C LYS A 93 -24.23 18.48 -18.95
N ARG A 94 -25.31 17.99 -18.34
CA ARG A 94 -25.25 17.11 -17.16
C ARG A 94 -24.40 15.88 -17.42
N PHE A 95 -24.53 15.27 -18.59
CA PHE A 95 -23.75 14.10 -18.98
C PHE A 95 -22.25 14.42 -19.08
N LEU A 96 -21.89 15.53 -19.74
CA LEU A 96 -20.48 15.95 -19.87
C LEU A 96 -19.86 16.30 -18.51
N ASP A 97 -20.58 17.06 -17.70
CA ASP A 97 -20.16 17.43 -16.35
C ASP A 97 -19.96 16.16 -15.49
N GLY A 98 -20.91 15.23 -15.51
CA GLY A 98 -20.83 13.98 -14.79
C GLY A 98 -19.68 13.07 -15.25
N GLN A 99 -19.37 13.04 -16.55
CA GLN A 99 -18.17 12.35 -17.06
C GLN A 99 -16.86 12.97 -16.52
N GLN A 100 -16.82 14.30 -16.46
CA GLN A 100 -15.66 15.01 -15.91
C GLN A 100 -15.50 14.71 -14.41
N GLU A 101 -16.59 14.78 -13.66
CA GLU A 101 -16.60 14.41 -12.23
C GLU A 101 -16.12 12.98 -12.00
N MET A 102 -16.60 12.01 -12.81
CA MET A 102 -16.17 10.62 -12.70
C MET A 102 -14.67 10.46 -12.94
N ARG A 103 -14.10 11.15 -13.94
CA ARG A 103 -12.65 11.13 -14.19
C ARG A 103 -11.87 11.73 -13.02
N GLN A 104 -12.32 12.87 -12.47
CA GLN A 104 -11.68 13.50 -11.31
C GLN A 104 -11.76 12.61 -10.08
N MET A 105 -12.91 11.97 -9.87
CA MET A 105 -13.12 11.02 -8.76
C MET A 105 -12.17 9.82 -8.89
N ALA A 106 -12.04 9.22 -10.07
CA ALA A 106 -11.14 8.11 -10.31
C ALA A 106 -9.67 8.48 -10.01
N THR A 107 -9.22 9.64 -10.49
CA THR A 107 -7.86 10.13 -10.21
C THR A 107 -7.64 10.37 -8.71
N ARG A 108 -8.61 11.00 -8.04
CA ARG A 108 -8.53 11.24 -6.59
C ARG A 108 -8.44 9.93 -5.82
N PHE A 109 -9.31 8.97 -6.11
CA PHE A 109 -9.33 7.67 -5.42
C PHE A 109 -8.03 6.88 -5.61
N GLN A 110 -7.45 6.95 -6.80
CA GLN A 110 -6.15 6.32 -7.05
C GLN A 110 -5.04 6.97 -6.20
N ASN A 111 -5.02 8.29 -6.11
CA ASN A 111 -4.04 9.01 -5.29
C ASN A 111 -4.24 8.72 -3.80
N ASP A 112 -5.47 8.83 -3.31
CA ASP A 112 -5.82 8.59 -1.90
C ASP A 112 -5.44 7.17 -1.46
N LEU A 113 -5.67 6.17 -2.35
CA LEU A 113 -5.31 4.78 -2.08
C LEU A 113 -3.78 4.60 -2.02
N GLY A 114 -3.05 5.20 -2.97
CA GLY A 114 -1.58 5.18 -2.97
C GLY A 114 -0.97 5.88 -1.75
N GLU A 115 -1.55 7.00 -1.32
CA GLU A 115 -1.13 7.69 -0.10
C GLU A 115 -1.43 6.86 1.16
N LEU A 116 -2.59 6.19 1.21
CA LEU A 116 -2.96 5.30 2.31
C LEU A 116 -1.95 4.15 2.41
N GLU A 117 -1.67 3.45 1.31
CA GLU A 117 -0.71 2.35 1.28
C GLU A 117 0.68 2.81 1.73
N SER A 118 1.19 3.90 1.17
CA SER A 118 2.50 4.46 1.49
C SER A 118 2.62 4.83 2.96
N ARG A 119 1.57 5.45 3.53
CA ARG A 119 1.53 5.82 4.94
C ARG A 119 1.52 4.60 5.85
N LEU A 120 0.75 3.56 5.53
CA LEU A 120 0.68 2.34 6.33
C LEU A 120 2.01 1.58 6.32
N ILE A 121 2.64 1.44 5.15
CA ILE A 121 3.98 0.82 5.03
C ILE A 121 5.02 1.63 5.81
N LYS A 122 4.95 2.96 5.74
CA LYS A 122 5.86 3.82 6.50
C LYS A 122 5.71 3.60 8.01
N LEU A 123 4.48 3.55 8.52
CA LEU A 123 4.22 3.31 9.94
C LEU A 123 4.77 1.96 10.41
N GLU A 124 4.54 0.88 9.63
CA GLU A 124 5.11 -0.45 9.92
C GLU A 124 6.64 -0.41 9.92
N THR A 125 7.24 0.21 8.92
CA THR A 125 8.69 0.31 8.78
C THR A 125 9.33 1.14 9.90
N ASP A 126 8.69 2.24 10.30
CA ASP A 126 9.18 3.09 11.39
C ASP A 126 9.11 2.35 12.74
N ASP A 127 8.04 1.58 13.02
CA ASP A 127 7.96 0.74 14.21
C ASP A 127 9.05 -0.35 14.22
N ILE A 128 9.23 -1.06 13.10
CA ILE A 128 10.28 -2.07 12.94
C ILE A 128 11.67 -1.45 13.21
N ARG A 129 11.95 -0.28 12.63
CA ARG A 129 13.23 0.43 12.88
C ARG A 129 13.42 0.79 14.34
N ALA A 130 12.36 1.21 15.02
CA ALA A 130 12.42 1.49 16.45
C ALA A 130 12.77 0.23 17.26
N LYS A 131 12.18 -0.93 16.92
CA LYS A 131 12.50 -2.23 17.55
C LYS A 131 13.94 -2.65 17.27
N ILE A 132 14.42 -2.53 16.02
CA ILE A 132 15.81 -2.82 15.65
C ILE A 132 16.76 -1.94 16.45
N ASN A 133 16.52 -0.64 16.52
CA ASN A 133 17.37 0.30 17.26
C ASN A 133 17.41 0.00 18.77
N ALA A 134 16.27 -0.34 19.36
CA ALA A 134 16.18 -0.71 20.77
C ALA A 134 16.97 -2.01 21.04
N TYR A 135 16.80 -3.01 20.19
CA TYR A 135 17.51 -4.28 20.26
C TYR A 135 19.02 -4.09 20.10
N ALA A 136 19.45 -3.34 19.08
CA ALA A 136 20.86 -3.07 18.82
C ALA A 136 21.55 -2.43 20.03
N LYS A 137 20.93 -1.40 20.61
CA LYS A 137 21.44 -0.72 21.81
C LYS A 137 21.53 -1.66 23.02
N ALA A 138 20.47 -2.45 23.26
CA ALA A 138 20.42 -3.36 24.40
C ALA A 138 21.47 -4.49 24.33
N HIS A 139 21.87 -4.89 23.11
CA HIS A 139 22.78 -6.03 22.90
C HIS A 139 24.16 -5.61 22.39
N GLY A 140 24.45 -4.30 22.33
CA GLY A 140 25.78 -3.78 21.97
C GLY A 140 26.16 -4.06 20.51
N TYR A 141 25.19 -3.96 19.59
CA TYR A 141 25.49 -3.98 18.15
C TYR A 141 26.00 -2.63 17.70
N ASP A 142 27.06 -2.63 16.90
CA ASP A 142 27.59 -1.42 16.26
C ASP A 142 26.72 -1.02 15.06
N PHE A 143 26.24 -2.00 14.29
CA PHE A 143 25.19 -1.79 13.28
C PHE A 143 24.42 -3.07 12.98
N ILE A 144 23.18 -2.89 12.47
CA ILE A 144 22.33 -3.94 11.91
C ILE A 144 21.90 -3.49 10.52
N ALA A 145 22.25 -4.29 9.50
CA ALA A 145 21.94 -4.01 8.10
C ALA A 145 20.72 -4.80 7.61
N ASP A 146 20.05 -4.29 6.57
CA ASP A 146 19.05 -5.09 5.85
C ASP A 146 19.76 -6.18 5.01
N GLY A 147 19.60 -7.42 5.42
CA GLY A 147 20.21 -8.58 4.77
C GLY A 147 19.72 -8.80 3.35
N THR A 148 18.54 -8.26 2.98
CA THR A 148 18.01 -8.38 1.60
C THR A 148 18.78 -7.52 0.60
N MET A 149 19.52 -6.53 1.08
CA MET A 149 20.36 -5.64 0.26
C MET A 149 21.81 -6.12 0.18
N LEU A 150 22.18 -7.18 0.90
CA LEU A 150 23.53 -7.71 0.92
C LEU A 150 23.67 -8.87 -0.07
N ALA A 151 24.77 -8.89 -0.83
CA ALA A 151 25.09 -10.01 -1.71
C ALA A 151 25.34 -11.32 -0.95
N PHE A 152 25.88 -11.21 0.27
CA PHE A 152 26.14 -12.33 1.16
C PHE A 152 26.23 -11.88 2.61
N ALA A 153 25.60 -12.65 3.51
CA ALA A 153 25.80 -12.57 4.95
C ALA A 153 25.74 -13.99 5.54
N LYS A 154 26.51 -14.26 6.57
CA LYS A 154 26.40 -15.53 7.31
C LYS A 154 25.06 -15.55 8.07
N GLU A 155 24.42 -16.70 8.12
CA GLU A 155 23.17 -16.89 8.90
C GLU A 155 23.32 -16.54 10.39
N SER A 156 24.53 -16.69 10.94
CA SER A 156 24.81 -16.33 12.33
C SER A 156 24.68 -14.84 12.63
N TYR A 157 24.62 -13.98 11.62
CA TYR A 157 24.37 -12.54 11.78
C TYR A 157 22.88 -12.17 11.72
N ASP A 158 22.02 -13.11 11.29
CA ASP A 158 20.57 -12.85 11.16
C ASP A 158 19.90 -12.80 12.55
N VAL A 159 19.45 -11.63 12.94
CA VAL A 159 18.71 -11.37 14.18
C VAL A 159 17.23 -11.08 13.94
N THR A 160 16.71 -11.48 12.77
CA THR A 160 15.31 -11.25 12.41
C THR A 160 14.35 -11.88 13.41
N ASP A 161 14.64 -13.10 13.87
CA ASP A 161 13.79 -13.84 14.79
C ASP A 161 13.73 -13.17 16.18
N GLU A 162 14.80 -12.53 16.62
CA GLU A 162 14.86 -11.75 17.85
C GLU A 162 14.03 -10.46 17.73
N ILE A 163 14.10 -9.79 16.59
CA ILE A 163 13.27 -8.61 16.32
C ILE A 163 11.80 -9.01 16.28
N LEU A 164 11.43 -10.13 15.63
CA LEU A 164 10.06 -10.64 15.65
C LEU A 164 9.56 -10.88 17.08
N LYS A 165 10.35 -11.51 17.94
CA LYS A 165 10.02 -11.67 19.35
C LYS A 165 9.79 -10.34 20.06
N SER A 166 10.58 -9.30 19.75
CA SER A 166 10.42 -7.97 20.33
C SER A 166 9.11 -7.27 19.88
N MET A 167 8.52 -7.72 18.76
CA MET A 167 7.20 -7.31 18.26
C MET A 167 6.07 -8.23 18.74
N ASN A 168 6.33 -9.17 19.68
CA ASN A 168 5.39 -10.20 20.12
C ASN A 168 4.90 -11.13 18.98
N VAL A 169 5.74 -11.39 18.00
CA VAL A 169 5.48 -12.29 16.88
C VAL A 169 6.28 -13.58 17.05
N ASP A 170 5.62 -14.73 16.89
CA ASP A 170 6.29 -16.03 16.92
C ASP A 170 7.18 -16.19 15.66
N PRO A 171 8.51 -16.40 15.83
CA PRO A 171 9.41 -16.66 14.71
C PRO A 171 9.07 -17.90 13.87
N ALA A 172 8.35 -18.88 14.43
CA ALA A 172 7.90 -20.06 13.68
C ALA A 172 7.08 -19.69 12.44
N LYS A 173 6.30 -18.61 12.51
CA LYS A 173 5.54 -18.06 11.38
C LYS A 173 6.41 -17.67 10.18
N ARG A 174 7.66 -17.27 10.42
CA ARG A 174 8.64 -16.98 9.37
C ARG A 174 9.00 -18.25 8.57
N LYS A 175 9.22 -19.36 9.26
CA LYS A 175 9.58 -20.64 8.65
C LYS A 175 8.40 -21.23 7.86
N GLU A 176 7.22 -21.24 8.44
CA GLU A 176 6.01 -21.72 7.76
C GLU A 176 5.70 -20.94 6.47
N LYS A 177 5.91 -19.63 6.48
CA LYS A 177 5.68 -18.78 5.31
C LYS A 177 6.69 -19.05 4.20
N LYS A 178 7.99 -19.22 4.55
CA LYS A 178 9.04 -19.59 3.59
C LYS A 178 8.80 -20.96 2.94
N GLU A 179 8.28 -21.93 3.69
CA GLU A 179 7.93 -23.25 3.16
C GLU A 179 6.74 -23.20 2.18
N LYS A 180 5.73 -22.37 2.48
CA LYS A 180 4.58 -22.17 1.59
C LYS A 180 4.98 -21.49 0.27
N GLU A 181 5.88 -20.52 0.32
CA GLU A 181 6.40 -19.84 -0.89
C GLU A 181 7.21 -20.80 -1.77
N LYS A 182 8.13 -21.58 -1.17
CA LYS A 182 8.89 -22.59 -1.91
C LYS A 182 8.00 -23.63 -2.60
N LYS A 183 6.89 -24.02 -1.97
CA LYS A 183 5.92 -24.97 -2.57
C LYS A 183 5.10 -24.33 -3.69
N SER A 184 4.84 -23.02 -3.62
CA SER A 184 4.11 -22.27 -4.66
C SER A 184 4.96 -22.05 -5.91
N ASP A 185 6.26 -21.83 -5.75
CA ASP A 185 7.19 -21.60 -6.88
C ASP A 185 7.63 -22.93 -7.56
N ALA A 186 7.62 -24.03 -6.83
CA ALA A 186 7.93 -25.35 -7.39
C ALA A 186 6.76 -25.98 -8.17
N GLY A 187 5.58 -25.37 -8.14
CA GLY A 187 4.36 -25.82 -8.85
C GLY A 187 4.04 -25.01 -10.12
N LYS A 188 4.91 -24.08 -10.55
CA LYS A 188 4.81 -23.33 -11.80
C LYS A 188 5.88 -23.81 -12.79
#